data_d4f59cec45f629188a27eb92ab3153b9
#
_entry.id   d4f59cec45f629188a27eb92ab3153b9
#
_cell.length_a   1.000
_cell.length_b   1.000
_cell.length_c   1.000
_cell.angle_alpha   90.00
_cell.angle_beta   90.00
_cell.angle_gamma   90.00
#
_symmetry.space_group_name_H-M   'P 1'
#
loop_
_entity.id
_entity.type
_entity.pdbx_description
1 polymer ?
#
loop_
_entity_poly.entity_id
_entity_poly.type
_entity_poly.pdbx_seq_one_letter_code
_entity_poly.pdbx_strand_id
1 'polypeptide(L)'
;MDQTAMRLQEYDPTCEWDVAFHPYANPLTTTDFWNNSGVWQGSGTSYINMYNLNVLTDYIQANYPLRDEKGNDTGAERFVILSEQGYSSNNGYRLQASALAYSYYIASYNPMVKAFEIRSYQDDANDGILCLGIAGKDAYNAYKYVDDPSDTAKTYMKNKHYWTDVRGGAAGWQDLRIPGYDGSEIAVNRYIYKDEMVYHNDVYEAKVP
;
A
#
# COMPACT_ATOMS: atom_id res chain seq x y z
N MET A 1 -10.22 -13.54 -11.14
CA MET A 1 -8.84 -13.39 -11.65
C MET A 1 -8.34 -14.69 -12.25
N ASP A 2 -8.30 -15.79 -11.51
CA ASP A 2 -7.66 -17.04 -11.96
C ASP A 2 -8.14 -17.60 -13.29
N GLN A 3 -9.44 -17.66 -13.53
CA GLN A 3 -9.96 -18.19 -14.80
C GLN A 3 -9.53 -17.36 -16.03
N THR A 4 -9.47 -16.03 -15.89
CA THR A 4 -9.02 -15.15 -16.97
C THR A 4 -7.51 -15.28 -17.18
N ALA A 5 -6.74 -15.26 -16.11
CA ALA A 5 -5.29 -15.40 -16.15
C ALA A 5 -4.87 -16.76 -16.73
N MET A 6 -5.51 -17.85 -16.30
CA MET A 6 -5.29 -19.18 -16.85
C MET A 6 -5.57 -19.25 -18.36
N ARG A 7 -6.68 -18.68 -18.82
CA ARG A 7 -7.02 -18.67 -20.25
C ARG A 7 -6.06 -17.84 -21.07
N LEU A 8 -5.60 -16.70 -20.55
CA LEU A 8 -4.59 -15.89 -21.23
C LEU A 8 -3.27 -16.66 -21.38
N GLN A 9 -2.82 -17.35 -20.32
CA GLN A 9 -1.60 -18.17 -20.38
C GLN A 9 -1.74 -19.42 -21.25
N GLU A 10 -2.92 -20.03 -21.30
CA GLU A 10 -3.19 -21.16 -22.22
C GLU A 10 -3.21 -20.74 -23.67
N TYR A 11 -3.72 -19.53 -23.94
CA TYR A 11 -3.79 -19.00 -25.31
C TYR A 11 -2.44 -18.50 -25.82
N ASP A 12 -1.73 -17.75 -24.98
CA ASP A 12 -0.40 -17.20 -25.26
C ASP A 12 0.39 -17.05 -23.96
N PRO A 13 1.34 -17.97 -23.69
CA PRO A 13 2.15 -17.93 -22.48
C PRO A 13 3.07 -16.70 -22.40
N THR A 14 3.32 -16.03 -23.53
CA THR A 14 4.12 -14.80 -23.59
C THR A 14 3.27 -13.54 -23.38
N CYS A 15 1.96 -13.69 -23.29
CA CYS A 15 1.04 -12.56 -23.15
C CYS A 15 1.37 -11.74 -21.89
N GLU A 16 1.71 -10.49 -22.11
CA GLU A 16 1.89 -9.52 -21.03
C GLU A 16 0.52 -8.98 -20.62
N TRP A 17 0.18 -9.17 -19.35
CA TRP A 17 -0.99 -8.58 -18.71
C TRP A 17 -0.65 -8.18 -17.30
N ASP A 18 -1.30 -7.16 -16.82
CA ASP A 18 -1.15 -6.61 -15.49
C ASP A 18 -2.49 -6.61 -14.73
N VAL A 19 -2.44 -6.36 -13.44
CA VAL A 19 -3.62 -6.38 -12.57
C VAL A 19 -3.98 -4.98 -12.13
N ALA A 20 -5.20 -4.54 -12.44
CA ALA A 20 -5.82 -3.40 -11.77
C ALA A 20 -6.54 -3.90 -10.52
N PHE A 21 -6.24 -3.32 -9.37
CA PHE A 21 -6.77 -3.78 -8.09
C PHE A 21 -7.19 -2.61 -7.19
N HIS A 22 -8.30 -2.80 -6.47
CA HIS A 22 -8.85 -1.85 -5.52
C HIS A 22 -8.77 -2.42 -4.09
N PRO A 23 -7.70 -2.21 -3.34
CA PRO A 23 -7.47 -2.80 -2.02
C PRO A 23 -8.19 -2.05 -0.90
N TYR A 24 -9.48 -1.83 -1.05
CA TYR A 24 -10.28 -1.20 -0.02
C TYR A 24 -10.39 -2.05 1.25
N ALA A 25 -10.60 -1.36 2.38
CA ALA A 25 -11.06 -2.01 3.60
C ALA A 25 -12.50 -2.51 3.46
N ASN A 26 -12.90 -3.48 4.27
CA ASN A 26 -14.26 -3.97 4.33
C ASN A 26 -14.81 -3.87 5.77
N PRO A 27 -15.86 -3.09 6.02
CA PRO A 27 -16.60 -2.24 5.06
C PRO A 27 -15.77 -1.04 4.56
N LEU A 28 -16.19 -0.44 3.44
CA LEU A 28 -15.51 0.71 2.81
C LEU A 28 -15.43 1.95 3.71
N THR A 29 -16.24 2.02 4.75
CA THR A 29 -16.20 3.08 5.76
C THR A 29 -15.08 2.91 6.79
N THR A 30 -14.39 1.77 6.80
CA THR A 30 -13.25 1.50 7.68
C THR A 30 -12.04 2.28 7.17
N THR A 31 -11.50 3.15 8.00
CA THR A 31 -10.31 3.95 7.67
C THR A 31 -9.02 3.25 8.08
N ASP A 32 -9.02 2.62 9.24
CA ASP A 32 -7.89 1.90 9.82
C ASP A 32 -7.78 0.46 9.26
N PHE A 33 -7.52 0.35 7.97
CA PHE A 33 -7.48 -0.90 7.20
C PHE A 33 -6.54 -1.97 7.80
N TRP A 34 -5.54 -1.57 8.58
CA TRP A 34 -4.62 -2.48 9.29
C TRP A 34 -5.26 -3.22 10.47
N ASN A 35 -6.41 -2.75 10.95
CA ASN A 35 -7.20 -3.40 11.99
C ASN A 35 -8.40 -4.18 11.44
N ASN A 36 -8.50 -4.32 10.13
CA ASN A 36 -9.62 -4.96 9.48
C ASN A 36 -9.72 -6.45 9.85
N SER A 37 -10.87 -6.86 10.34
CA SER A 37 -11.13 -8.26 10.67
C SER A 37 -11.05 -9.16 9.43
N GLY A 38 -10.43 -10.32 9.56
CA GLY A 38 -10.28 -11.29 8.47
C GLY A 38 -9.15 -10.99 7.49
N VAL A 39 -8.34 -9.96 7.77
CA VAL A 39 -7.15 -9.61 6.98
C VAL A 39 -5.89 -9.94 7.79
N TRP A 40 -5.03 -10.77 7.24
CA TRP A 40 -3.71 -11.10 7.80
C TRP A 40 -2.69 -11.39 6.71
N GLN A 41 -1.44 -11.39 7.10
CA GLN A 41 -0.31 -11.71 6.22
C GLN A 41 -0.24 -13.21 6.00
N GLY A 42 -0.62 -13.69 4.84
CA GLY A 42 -0.50 -15.09 4.47
C GLY A 42 -1.69 -15.66 3.72
N SER A 43 -1.48 -16.87 3.20
CA SER A 43 -2.51 -17.63 2.50
C SER A 43 -3.68 -17.95 3.44
N GLY A 44 -4.89 -17.89 2.94
CA GLY A 44 -6.10 -18.13 3.72
C GLY A 44 -6.70 -16.85 4.34
N THR A 45 -6.12 -15.68 4.11
CA THR A 45 -6.79 -14.39 4.41
C THR A 45 -8.15 -14.34 3.73
N SER A 46 -9.16 -13.78 4.40
CA SER A 46 -10.53 -13.76 3.87
C SER A 46 -10.66 -12.81 2.67
N TYR A 47 -9.85 -11.78 2.62
CA TYR A 47 -9.73 -10.85 1.50
C TYR A 47 -8.42 -10.06 1.59
N ILE A 48 -8.11 -9.33 0.54
CA ILE A 48 -6.90 -8.51 0.42
C ILE A 48 -7.29 -7.04 0.46
N ASN A 49 -6.60 -6.29 1.33
CA ASN A 49 -6.60 -4.84 1.34
C ASN A 49 -5.15 -4.31 1.31
N MET A 50 -4.93 -3.04 1.57
CA MET A 50 -3.57 -2.49 1.59
C MET A 50 -2.65 -3.14 2.62
N TYR A 51 -3.17 -3.59 3.78
CA TYR A 51 -2.34 -4.18 4.84
C TYR A 51 -1.62 -5.46 4.41
N ASN A 52 -2.28 -6.28 3.60
CA ASN A 52 -1.75 -7.57 3.14
C ASN A 52 -1.62 -7.67 1.61
N LEU A 53 -1.32 -6.54 0.95
CA LEU A 53 -1.17 -6.46 -0.51
C LEU A 53 -0.13 -7.44 -1.06
N ASN A 54 0.92 -7.72 -0.30
CA ASN A 54 1.93 -8.71 -0.65
C ASN A 54 1.35 -10.10 -0.90
N VAL A 55 0.27 -10.48 -0.22
CA VAL A 55 -0.40 -11.79 -0.49
C VAL A 55 -0.88 -11.87 -1.93
N LEU A 56 -1.37 -10.76 -2.52
CA LEU A 56 -1.75 -10.72 -3.93
C LEU A 56 -0.52 -10.80 -4.84
N THR A 57 0.50 -9.98 -4.58
CA THR A 57 1.68 -9.92 -5.44
C THR A 57 2.49 -11.21 -5.40
N ASP A 58 2.67 -11.79 -4.23
CA ASP A 58 3.33 -13.10 -4.07
C ASP A 58 2.54 -14.22 -4.80
N TYR A 59 1.20 -14.17 -4.72
CA TYR A 59 0.36 -15.11 -5.43
C TYR A 59 0.48 -14.98 -6.96
N ILE A 60 0.49 -13.74 -7.48
CA ILE A 60 0.69 -13.48 -8.92
C ILE A 60 2.05 -14.00 -9.37
N GLN A 61 3.10 -13.66 -8.64
CA GLN A 61 4.46 -14.08 -8.97
C GLN A 61 4.62 -15.61 -8.96
N ALA A 62 4.05 -16.26 -7.97
CA ALA A 62 4.17 -17.72 -7.83
C ALA A 62 3.36 -18.50 -8.89
N ASN A 63 2.22 -17.98 -9.31
CA ASN A 63 1.28 -18.74 -10.15
C ASN A 63 1.25 -18.27 -11.61
N TYR A 64 1.64 -17.03 -11.88
CA TYR A 64 1.54 -16.41 -13.21
C TYR A 64 2.82 -15.69 -13.63
N PRO A 65 4.01 -16.33 -13.55
CA PRO A 65 5.24 -15.70 -14.00
C PRO A 65 5.17 -15.40 -15.51
N LEU A 66 5.87 -14.36 -15.95
CA LEU A 66 6.05 -14.08 -17.36
C LEU A 66 6.96 -15.15 -17.98
N ARG A 67 6.53 -15.72 -19.11
CA ARG A 67 7.24 -16.78 -19.80
C ARG A 67 7.73 -16.33 -21.16
N ASP A 68 8.87 -16.89 -21.60
CA ASP A 68 9.36 -16.73 -22.95
C ASP A 68 8.60 -17.67 -23.94
N GLU A 69 8.89 -17.53 -25.24
CA GLU A 69 8.30 -18.38 -26.30
C GLU A 69 8.58 -19.89 -26.11
N LYS A 70 9.55 -20.24 -25.28
CA LYS A 70 9.90 -21.64 -24.96
C LYS A 70 9.22 -22.12 -23.69
N GLY A 71 8.43 -21.25 -23.03
CA GLY A 71 7.74 -21.54 -21.78
C GLY A 71 8.59 -21.43 -20.53
N ASN A 72 9.84 -20.94 -20.63
CA ASN A 72 10.68 -20.70 -19.45
C ASN A 72 10.24 -19.43 -18.74
N ASP A 73 10.36 -19.43 -17.41
CA ASP A 73 10.20 -18.21 -16.60
C ASP A 73 11.28 -17.19 -17.00
N THR A 74 10.85 -15.98 -17.32
CA THR A 74 11.77 -14.89 -17.72
C THR A 74 12.40 -14.21 -16.50
N GLY A 75 11.89 -14.45 -15.30
CA GLY A 75 12.25 -13.70 -14.11
C GLY A 75 11.68 -12.28 -14.07
N ALA A 76 10.91 -11.88 -15.09
CA ALA A 76 10.25 -10.59 -15.10
C ALA A 76 8.94 -10.64 -14.29
N GLU A 77 8.65 -9.54 -13.60
CA GLU A 77 7.46 -9.42 -12.76
C GLU A 77 6.27 -8.86 -13.55
N ARG A 78 5.07 -9.33 -13.23
CA ARG A 78 3.84 -8.67 -13.62
C ARG A 78 3.59 -7.50 -12.69
N PHE A 79 2.85 -6.51 -13.18
CA PHE A 79 2.60 -5.31 -12.40
C PHE A 79 1.20 -5.29 -11.80
N VAL A 80 1.07 -4.53 -10.72
CA VAL A 80 -0.20 -4.19 -10.09
C VAL A 80 -0.37 -2.68 -10.13
N ILE A 81 -1.50 -2.25 -10.67
CA ILE A 81 -1.95 -0.88 -10.63
C ILE A 81 -3.03 -0.79 -9.55
N LEU A 82 -2.75 -0.04 -8.49
CA LEU A 82 -3.75 0.28 -7.48
C LEU A 82 -4.59 1.42 -8.02
N SER A 83 -5.54 1.06 -8.89
CA SER A 83 -6.29 2.01 -9.72
C SER A 83 -7.42 2.73 -8.98
N GLU A 84 -7.67 2.37 -7.73
CA GLU A 84 -8.60 3.09 -6.88
C GLU A 84 -8.31 2.82 -5.40
N GLN A 85 -7.96 3.88 -4.66
CA GLN A 85 -7.71 3.87 -3.23
C GLN A 85 -8.50 4.98 -2.57
N GLY A 86 -9.09 4.72 -1.42
CA GLY A 86 -9.76 5.76 -0.65
C GLY A 86 -10.02 5.33 0.78
N TYR A 87 -9.97 6.29 1.67
CA TYR A 87 -10.19 6.10 3.10
C TYR A 87 -11.23 7.08 3.58
N SER A 88 -12.23 6.59 4.30
CA SER A 88 -13.32 7.42 4.79
C SER A 88 -12.83 8.48 5.79
N SER A 89 -13.24 9.72 5.61
CA SER A 89 -12.99 10.78 6.57
C SER A 89 -13.99 10.83 7.73
N ASN A 90 -14.99 9.94 7.75
CA ASN A 90 -15.97 9.88 8.83
C ASN A 90 -15.36 9.57 10.21
N ASN A 91 -14.23 8.86 10.21
CA ASN A 91 -13.48 8.56 11.44
C ASN A 91 -12.43 9.63 11.77
N GLY A 92 -12.46 10.75 11.09
CA GLY A 92 -11.59 11.91 11.30
C GLY A 92 -10.59 12.14 10.16
N TYR A 93 -10.37 13.40 9.84
CA TYR A 93 -9.47 13.83 8.75
C TYR A 93 -8.02 13.39 8.98
N ARG A 94 -7.59 13.39 10.23
CA ARG A 94 -6.26 12.92 10.60
C ARG A 94 -6.09 11.43 10.34
N LEU A 95 -7.05 10.59 10.74
CA LEU A 95 -6.97 9.15 10.51
C LEU A 95 -7.00 8.82 9.01
N GLN A 96 -7.80 9.56 8.21
CA GLN A 96 -7.78 9.46 6.76
C GLN A 96 -6.37 9.75 6.18
N ALA A 97 -5.73 10.82 6.65
CA ALA A 97 -4.37 11.18 6.23
C ALA A 97 -3.33 10.13 6.62
N SER A 98 -3.44 9.59 7.84
CA SER A 98 -2.57 8.52 8.33
C SER A 98 -2.71 7.24 7.51
N ALA A 99 -3.95 6.86 7.19
CA ALA A 99 -4.24 5.71 6.33
C ALA A 99 -3.66 5.89 4.93
N LEU A 100 -3.83 7.07 4.34
CA LEU A 100 -3.29 7.38 3.02
C LEU A 100 -1.75 7.31 3.00
N ALA A 101 -1.09 7.95 3.97
CA ALA A 101 0.37 7.92 4.07
C ALA A 101 0.89 6.50 4.26
N TYR A 102 0.27 5.72 5.12
CA TYR A 102 0.66 4.34 5.38
C TYR A 102 0.48 3.45 4.14
N SER A 103 -0.63 3.60 3.44
CA SER A 103 -0.89 2.87 2.19
C SER A 103 0.15 3.17 1.11
N TYR A 104 0.48 4.44 0.96
CA TYR A 104 1.51 4.84 0.01
C TYR A 104 2.84 4.16 0.32
N TYR A 105 3.25 4.08 1.59
CA TYR A 105 4.48 3.38 1.96
C TYR A 105 4.42 1.89 1.65
N ILE A 106 3.31 1.22 1.95
CA ILE A 106 3.13 -0.18 1.58
C ILE A 106 3.27 -0.36 0.06
N ALA A 107 2.60 0.50 -0.71
CA ALA A 107 2.67 0.45 -2.17
C ALA A 107 4.10 0.70 -2.70
N SER A 108 4.79 1.71 -2.17
CA SER A 108 6.14 2.11 -2.62
C SER A 108 7.23 1.09 -2.34
N TYR A 109 6.99 0.17 -1.40
CA TYR A 109 7.90 -0.93 -1.08
C TYR A 109 7.56 -2.26 -1.74
N ASN A 110 6.49 -2.31 -2.49
CA ASN A 110 6.16 -3.48 -3.30
C ASN A 110 6.61 -3.24 -4.74
N PRO A 111 7.64 -3.94 -5.24
CA PRO A 111 8.21 -3.67 -6.57
C PRO A 111 7.22 -3.94 -7.70
N MET A 112 6.23 -4.80 -7.47
CA MET A 112 5.19 -5.08 -8.45
C MET A 112 4.17 -3.95 -8.57
N VAL A 113 4.05 -3.05 -7.57
CA VAL A 113 3.13 -1.91 -7.63
C VAL A 113 3.74 -0.78 -8.47
N LYS A 114 3.08 -0.39 -9.55
CA LYS A 114 3.56 0.66 -10.46
C LYS A 114 2.73 1.93 -10.45
N ALA A 115 1.50 1.87 -9.94
CA ALA A 115 0.68 3.06 -9.77
C ALA A 115 -0.16 2.95 -8.51
N PHE A 116 -0.36 4.11 -7.87
CA PHE A 116 -1.19 4.29 -6.70
C PHE A 116 -2.11 5.49 -6.96
N GLU A 117 -3.36 5.21 -7.30
CA GLU A 117 -4.35 6.22 -7.66
C GLU A 117 -5.39 6.34 -6.55
N ILE A 118 -5.68 7.56 -6.14
CA ILE A 118 -6.65 7.81 -5.08
C ILE A 118 -8.05 8.10 -5.64
N ARG A 119 -9.05 7.55 -5.01
CA ARG A 119 -10.43 7.96 -5.09
C ARG A 119 -10.76 8.73 -3.81
N SER A 120 -11.15 9.97 -3.87
CA SER A 120 -11.27 10.92 -4.97
C SER A 120 -10.73 12.27 -4.53
N TYR A 121 -10.67 13.25 -5.42
CA TYR A 121 -10.26 14.60 -5.00
C TYR A 121 -11.31 15.26 -4.09
N GLN A 122 -12.57 15.18 -4.45
CA GLN A 122 -13.69 15.71 -3.65
C GLN A 122 -14.62 14.58 -3.21
N ASP A 123 -15.35 14.79 -2.12
CA ASP A 123 -16.41 13.88 -1.73
C ASP A 123 -17.49 13.87 -2.82
N ASP A 124 -17.89 12.68 -3.26
CA ASP A 124 -18.96 12.49 -4.24
C ASP A 124 -20.26 12.17 -3.50
N ALA A 125 -21.30 12.93 -3.77
CA ALA A 125 -22.62 12.68 -3.20
C ALA A 125 -23.20 11.31 -3.61
N ASN A 126 -22.77 10.76 -4.73
CA ASN A 126 -23.18 9.43 -5.18
C ASN A 126 -22.49 8.30 -4.39
N ASP A 127 -21.35 8.58 -3.75
CA ASP A 127 -20.67 7.65 -2.85
C ASP A 127 -21.36 7.56 -1.48
N GLY A 128 -22.43 8.33 -1.28
CA GLY A 128 -23.22 8.33 -0.05
C GLY A 128 -22.38 8.73 1.17
N ILE A 129 -22.29 7.82 2.15
CA ILE A 129 -21.59 8.06 3.42
C ILE A 129 -20.08 7.80 3.36
N LEU A 130 -19.50 7.45 2.23
CA LEU A 130 -18.10 7.02 2.17
C LEU A 130 -17.11 8.15 2.47
N CYS A 131 -17.39 9.38 2.03
CA CYS A 131 -16.57 10.57 2.30
C CYS A 131 -15.09 10.34 1.99
N LEU A 132 -14.78 9.83 0.79
CA LEU A 132 -13.43 9.43 0.37
C LEU A 132 -12.58 10.59 -0.14
N GLY A 133 -13.18 11.74 -0.45
CA GLY A 133 -12.49 12.91 -0.98
C GLY A 133 -11.40 13.43 -0.04
N ILE A 134 -10.36 14.01 -0.61
CA ILE A 134 -9.22 14.56 0.15
C ILE A 134 -9.16 16.07 0.17
N ALA A 135 -9.85 16.76 -0.74
CA ALA A 135 -9.81 18.22 -0.85
C ALA A 135 -10.25 18.92 0.45
N GLY A 136 -9.42 19.87 0.89
CA GLY A 136 -9.66 20.62 2.12
C GLY A 136 -9.44 19.84 3.42
N LYS A 137 -8.93 18.62 3.34
CA LYS A 137 -8.65 17.73 4.47
C LYS A 137 -7.14 17.52 4.65
N ASP A 138 -6.72 17.00 5.80
CA ASP A 138 -5.32 16.64 6.07
C ASP A 138 -4.77 15.63 5.04
N ALA A 139 -5.62 14.76 4.52
CA ALA A 139 -5.27 13.76 3.52
C ALA A 139 -4.74 14.36 2.20
N TYR A 140 -5.20 15.55 1.81
CA TYR A 140 -4.64 16.25 0.65
C TYR A 140 -3.16 16.56 0.81
N ASN A 141 -2.78 17.08 1.97
CA ASN A 141 -1.39 17.39 2.24
C ASN A 141 -0.56 16.12 2.46
N ALA A 142 -1.12 15.09 3.08
CA ALA A 142 -0.46 13.80 3.20
C ALA A 142 -0.14 13.22 1.82
N TYR A 143 -1.10 13.20 0.91
CA TYR A 143 -0.91 12.75 -0.47
C TYR A 143 0.13 13.58 -1.22
N LYS A 144 0.05 14.90 -1.10
CA LYS A 144 0.97 15.83 -1.76
C LYS A 144 2.43 15.66 -1.31
N TYR A 145 2.63 15.38 -0.03
CA TYR A 145 3.96 15.45 0.58
C TYR A 145 4.59 14.10 0.89
N VAL A 146 3.84 13.00 0.78
CA VAL A 146 4.33 11.67 1.20
C VAL A 146 5.56 11.21 0.41
N ASP A 147 5.70 11.64 -0.83
CA ASP A 147 6.84 11.32 -1.71
C ASP A 147 7.59 12.56 -2.22
N ASP A 148 7.26 13.72 -1.72
CA ASP A 148 7.92 14.97 -2.09
C ASP A 148 9.28 15.07 -1.35
N PRO A 149 10.42 15.13 -2.06
CA PRO A 149 11.74 15.17 -1.44
C PRO A 149 12.10 16.52 -0.82
N SER A 150 11.24 17.55 -0.94
CA SER A 150 11.52 18.89 -0.42
C SER A 150 11.56 18.93 1.10
N ASP A 151 12.38 19.84 1.66
CA ASP A 151 12.46 20.04 3.10
C ASP A 151 11.12 20.52 3.71
N THR A 152 10.30 21.20 2.91
CA THR A 152 8.95 21.58 3.32
C THR A 152 8.08 20.36 3.54
N ALA A 153 8.08 19.41 2.61
CA ALA A 153 7.31 18.19 2.71
C ALA A 153 7.79 17.30 3.87
N LYS A 154 9.10 17.13 3.99
CA LYS A 154 9.72 16.38 5.09
C LYS A 154 9.34 16.97 6.44
N THR A 155 9.46 18.29 6.60
CA THR A 155 9.08 18.99 7.83
C THR A 155 7.59 18.83 8.13
N TYR A 156 6.73 18.93 7.11
CA TYR A 156 5.30 18.72 7.26
C TYR A 156 5.00 17.31 7.76
N MET A 157 5.49 16.28 7.06
CA MET A 157 5.25 14.87 7.40
C MET A 157 5.78 14.54 8.80
N LYS A 158 6.97 15.04 9.14
CA LYS A 158 7.56 14.89 10.47
C LYS A 158 6.68 15.49 11.56
N ASN A 159 6.20 16.71 11.39
CA ASN A 159 5.39 17.39 12.40
C ASN A 159 3.99 16.80 12.57
N LYS A 160 3.48 16.13 11.55
CA LYS A 160 2.14 15.52 11.60
C LYS A 160 2.08 14.22 12.38
N HIS A 161 3.19 13.48 12.46
CA HIS A 161 3.27 12.21 13.20
C HIS A 161 2.13 11.23 12.86
N TYR A 162 1.80 11.07 11.58
CA TYR A 162 0.67 10.24 11.14
C TYR A 162 0.76 8.77 11.61
N TRP A 163 1.97 8.22 11.71
CA TRP A 163 2.18 6.85 12.21
C TRP A 163 1.77 6.64 13.66
N THR A 164 1.61 7.70 14.48
CA THR A 164 1.10 7.54 15.84
C THR A 164 -0.35 7.07 15.86
N ASP A 165 -1.08 7.25 14.77
CA ASP A 165 -2.46 6.82 14.61
C ASP A 165 -2.57 5.39 14.09
N VAL A 166 -1.47 4.83 13.56
CA VAL A 166 -1.44 3.49 13.01
C VAL A 166 -1.11 2.48 14.11
N ARG A 167 -1.89 1.40 14.17
CA ARG A 167 -1.70 0.29 15.13
C ARG A 167 -1.61 0.70 16.61
N GLY A 168 -2.44 1.65 17.02
CA GLY A 168 -2.60 1.98 18.42
C GLY A 168 -1.77 3.15 18.92
N GLY A 169 -1.25 3.98 18.03
CA GLY A 169 -0.66 5.26 18.38
C GLY A 169 0.81 5.21 18.76
N ALA A 170 1.28 6.23 19.46
CA ALA A 170 2.70 6.50 19.68
C ALA A 170 3.48 5.34 20.29
N ALA A 171 2.87 4.54 21.15
CA ALA A 171 3.53 3.38 21.76
C ALA A 171 3.69 2.20 20.79
N GLY A 172 2.80 2.10 19.79
CA GLY A 172 2.79 1.00 18.83
C GLY A 172 3.56 1.28 17.54
N TRP A 173 3.88 2.54 17.24
CA TRP A 173 4.49 2.88 15.96
C TRP A 173 5.87 2.24 15.73
N GLN A 174 6.62 2.00 16.79
CA GLN A 174 7.93 1.34 16.72
C GLN A 174 7.83 -0.12 16.25
N ASP A 175 6.68 -0.73 16.51
CA ASP A 175 6.38 -2.10 16.09
C ASP A 175 5.66 -2.15 14.75
N LEU A 176 5.33 -0.99 14.18
CA LEU A 176 4.69 -0.90 12.90
C LEU A 176 5.63 -1.38 11.80
N ARG A 177 5.15 -2.33 11.02
CA ARG A 177 5.91 -2.98 9.97
C ARG A 177 5.18 -2.87 8.64
N ILE A 178 5.96 -2.71 7.59
CA ILE A 178 5.51 -2.92 6.22
C ILE A 178 6.13 -4.24 5.76
N PRO A 179 5.35 -5.19 5.25
CA PRO A 179 5.91 -6.36 4.61
C PRO A 179 6.87 -5.92 3.50
N GLY A 180 8.13 -6.34 3.60
CA GLY A 180 9.12 -6.02 2.58
C GLY A 180 8.88 -6.83 1.31
N TYR A 181 9.28 -6.29 0.20
CA TYR A 181 9.20 -6.97 -1.09
C TYR A 181 10.11 -8.20 -1.19
N ASP A 182 11.06 -8.33 -0.30
CA ASP A 182 11.92 -9.51 -0.13
C ASP A 182 11.37 -10.51 0.90
N GLY A 183 10.12 -10.30 1.35
CA GLY A 183 9.48 -11.07 2.42
C GLY A 183 9.87 -10.63 3.83
N SER A 184 10.73 -9.62 3.99
CA SER A 184 11.06 -9.06 5.29
C SER A 184 10.06 -7.99 5.71
N GLU A 185 9.84 -7.84 7.00
CA GLU A 185 9.10 -6.73 7.56
C GLU A 185 10.03 -5.55 7.81
N ILE A 186 9.65 -4.38 7.34
CA ILE A 186 10.42 -3.16 7.50
C ILE A 186 9.68 -2.22 8.44
N ALA A 187 10.40 -1.64 9.40
CA ALA A 187 9.80 -0.68 10.32
C ALA A 187 9.37 0.59 9.58
N VAL A 188 8.10 0.98 9.72
CA VAL A 188 7.52 2.12 8.99
C VAL A 188 8.24 3.43 9.25
N ASN A 189 8.76 3.64 10.46
CA ASN A 189 9.55 4.84 10.77
C ASN A 189 10.75 5.01 9.83
N ARG A 190 11.29 3.93 9.29
CA ARG A 190 12.37 3.97 8.30
C ARG A 190 11.97 4.74 7.04
N TYR A 191 10.69 4.78 6.72
CA TYR A 191 10.18 5.35 5.50
C TYR A 191 9.50 6.69 5.66
N ILE A 192 8.91 6.88 6.80
CA ILE A 192 8.20 8.12 7.13
C ILE A 192 9.19 9.28 7.29
N TYR A 193 10.42 8.97 7.66
CA TYR A 193 11.48 9.97 7.83
C TYR A 193 12.76 9.53 7.14
N LYS A 194 12.87 9.80 5.86
CA LYS A 194 14.16 9.60 5.17
C LYS A 194 15.31 10.31 5.88
N ASP A 195 15.07 11.42 6.55
CA ASP A 195 16.10 12.16 7.28
C ASP A 195 16.33 11.64 8.70
N GLU A 196 15.31 11.11 9.36
CA GLU A 196 15.48 10.36 10.60
C GLU A 196 16.04 8.95 10.36
N MET A 197 15.93 8.44 9.14
CA MET A 197 16.64 7.24 8.74
C MET A 197 18.15 7.38 8.92
N VAL A 198 18.69 8.57 8.74
CA VAL A 198 20.12 8.81 9.03
C VAL A 198 20.41 8.57 10.50
N TYR A 199 19.51 8.88 11.41
CA TYR A 199 19.64 8.61 12.85
C TYR A 199 19.31 7.17 13.23
N HIS A 200 18.47 6.50 12.48
CA HIS A 200 18.10 5.12 12.72
C HIS A 200 18.78 4.13 11.75
N ASN A 201 19.44 4.62 10.73
CA ASN A 201 20.15 3.80 9.76
C ASN A 201 21.21 2.91 10.42
N ASP A 202 21.95 3.41 11.37
CA ASP A 202 22.97 2.63 12.08
C ASP A 202 22.39 1.38 12.75
N VAL A 203 21.11 1.44 13.13
CA VAL A 203 20.41 0.31 13.73
C VAL A 203 19.73 -0.58 12.68
N TYR A 204 19.34 -0.02 11.54
CA TYR A 204 18.60 -0.73 10.50
C TYR A 204 19.50 -1.26 9.39
N GLU A 205 20.52 -0.54 8.96
CA GLU A 205 21.51 -1.03 8.01
C GLU A 205 22.28 -2.24 8.53
N ALA A 206 22.45 -2.33 9.85
CA ALA A 206 23.02 -3.51 10.49
C ALA A 206 22.07 -4.73 10.52
N LYS A 207 20.81 -4.58 10.15
CA LYS A 207 19.78 -5.64 10.21
C LYS A 207 19.20 -6.02 8.86
N VAL A 208 19.56 -5.31 7.81
CA VAL A 208 19.18 -5.63 6.42
C VAL A 208 20.42 -6.06 5.71
N PRO A 209 20.57 -7.34 5.36
CA PRO A 209 21.69 -7.82 4.56
C PRO A 209 21.71 -7.21 3.18
#